data_62f55007c6d3feaded33b0031619c916
#
_entry.id   62f55007c6d3feaded33b0031619c916
#
_cell.length_a   1.000
_cell.length_b   1.000
_cell.length_c   1.000
_cell.angle_alpha   90.00
_cell.angle_beta   90.00
_cell.angle_gamma   90.00
#
_symmetry.space_group_name_H-M   'P 1'
#
loop_
_entity.id
_entity.type
_entity.pdbx_description
1 polymer ?
#
loop_
_entity_poly.entity_id
_entity_poly.type
_entity_poly.pdbx_seq_one_letter_code
_entity_poly.pdbx_strand_id
1 'polypeptide(L)' 'MYQDMMDTIGFVGKYDPEVSAAMEKELARQRRNLELIASENIVSPAVMAAMGSVLTNKYAEGLPHKRYYGGCEYVDV' A
#
# COMPACT_ATOMS: atom_id res chain seq x y z
N MET A 1 8.98 -13.12 1.48
CA MET A 1 8.35 -12.02 0.75
C MET A 1 8.39 -10.73 1.54
N TYR A 2 7.86 -10.74 2.73
CA TYR A 2 7.87 -9.54 3.58
C TYR A 2 9.27 -9.16 4.07
N GLN A 3 10.22 -10.11 4.04
CA GLN A 3 11.60 -9.81 4.44
C GLN A 3 12.29 -8.85 3.50
N ASP A 4 11.86 -8.78 2.25
CA ASP A 4 12.44 -7.88 1.25
C ASP A 4 11.89 -6.46 1.34
N MET A 5 10.91 -6.25 2.23
CA MET A 5 10.28 -4.97 2.47
C MET A 5 10.59 -4.54 3.90
N MET A 6 10.54 -3.24 4.15
CA MET A 6 10.54 -2.77 5.53
C MET A 6 9.41 -3.49 6.27
N ASP A 7 9.65 -3.91 7.51
CA ASP A 7 8.62 -4.57 8.32
C ASP A 7 7.50 -3.58 8.64
N THR A 8 6.58 -3.43 7.69
CA THR A 8 5.49 -2.49 7.78
C THR A 8 4.59 -2.77 8.97
N ILE A 9 4.27 -4.04 9.20
CA ILE A 9 3.39 -4.45 10.30
C ILE A 9 4.04 -4.14 11.64
N GLY A 10 5.31 -4.47 11.80
CA GLY A 10 6.04 -4.17 13.03
C GLY A 10 6.19 -2.67 13.27
N PHE A 11 6.42 -1.92 12.21
CA PHE A 11 6.51 -0.47 12.32
C PHE A 11 5.20 0.15 12.78
N VAL A 12 4.08 -0.26 12.20
CA VAL A 12 2.75 0.20 12.62
C VAL A 12 2.49 -0.17 14.07
N GLY A 13 2.95 -1.34 14.49
CA GLY A 13 2.76 -1.81 15.86
C GLY A 13 3.41 -0.94 16.92
N LYS A 14 4.43 -0.16 16.54
CA LYS A 14 5.05 0.80 17.48
C LYS A 14 4.13 1.95 17.84
N TYR A 15 3.17 2.25 16.98
CA TYR A 15 2.25 3.38 17.15
C TYR A 15 0.83 2.93 17.41
N ASP A 16 0.42 1.80 16.85
CA ASP A 16 -0.93 1.27 16.99
C ASP A 16 -0.90 -0.26 17.00
N PRO A 17 -0.69 -0.87 18.18
CA PRO A 17 -0.63 -2.32 18.30
C PRO A 17 -1.91 -3.03 17.87
N GLU A 18 -3.05 -2.39 18.04
CA GLU A 18 -4.34 -3.00 17.69
C GLU A 18 -4.48 -3.15 16.17
N VAL A 19 -4.13 -2.09 15.42
CA VAL A 19 -4.14 -2.14 13.96
C VAL A 19 -3.08 -3.13 13.46
N SER A 20 -1.90 -3.13 14.06
CA SER A 20 -0.84 -4.06 13.69
C SER A 20 -1.27 -5.51 13.87
N ALA A 21 -1.95 -5.82 14.97
CA ALA A 21 -2.47 -7.18 15.21
C ALA A 21 -3.50 -7.57 14.15
N ALA A 22 -4.35 -6.64 13.74
CA ALA A 22 -5.32 -6.90 12.68
C ALA A 22 -4.62 -7.16 11.35
N MET A 23 -3.56 -6.40 11.05
CA MET A 23 -2.77 -6.58 9.82
C MET A 23 -2.10 -7.96 9.79
N GLU A 24 -1.56 -8.42 10.91
CA GLU A 24 -0.97 -9.76 10.98
C GLU A 24 -2.00 -10.86 10.71
N LYS A 25 -3.19 -10.71 11.28
CA LYS A 25 -4.27 -11.68 11.08
C LYS A 25 -4.73 -11.67 9.62
N GLU A 26 -4.81 -10.50 9.01
CA GLU A 26 -5.21 -10.40 7.61
C GLU A 26 -4.14 -11.00 6.70
N LEU A 27 -2.85 -10.78 6.99
CA LEU A 27 -1.78 -11.40 6.22
C LEU A 27 -1.89 -12.91 6.28
N ALA A 28 -2.11 -13.48 7.46
CA ALA A 28 -2.27 -14.93 7.62
C ALA A 28 -3.50 -15.42 6.86
N ARG A 29 -4.60 -14.67 6.88
CA ARG A 29 -5.80 -15.03 6.14
C ARG A 29 -5.56 -15.08 4.65
N GLN A 30 -4.89 -14.07 4.09
CA GLN A 30 -4.60 -14.02 2.65
C GLN A 30 -3.65 -15.14 2.21
N ARG A 31 -2.71 -15.52 3.06
CA ARG A 31 -1.80 -16.64 2.75
C ARG A 31 -2.48 -17.99 2.80
N ARG A 32 -3.55 -18.11 3.57
CA ARG A 32 -4.23 -19.39 3.81
C ARG A 32 -5.37 -19.64 2.85
N ASN A 33 -6.05 -18.60 2.39
CA ASN A 33 -7.30 -18.72 1.66
C ASN A 33 -7.12 -18.42 0.18
N LEU A 34 -7.93 -19.09 -0.65
CA LEU A 34 -8.05 -18.79 -2.07
C LEU A 34 -9.09 -17.68 -2.25
N GLU A 35 -8.70 -16.60 -2.93
CA GLU A 35 -9.58 -15.46 -3.14
C GLU A 35 -10.34 -15.60 -4.45
N LEU A 36 -11.67 -15.67 -4.37
CA LEU A 36 -12.54 -15.86 -5.53
C LEU A 36 -13.40 -14.65 -5.86
N ILE A 37 -13.19 -13.53 -5.18
CA ILE A 37 -13.95 -12.31 -5.45
C ILE A 37 -13.32 -11.59 -6.65
N ALA A 38 -14.10 -11.43 -7.72
CA ALA A 38 -13.57 -10.91 -8.98
C ALA A 38 -13.06 -9.46 -8.91
N SER A 39 -13.55 -8.69 -7.94
CA SER A 39 -13.13 -7.30 -7.77
C SER A 39 -11.87 -7.13 -6.91
N GLU A 40 -11.33 -8.22 -6.40
CA GLU A 40 -10.12 -8.19 -5.58
C GLU A 40 -8.93 -8.74 -6.33
N ASN A 41 -7.76 -8.23 -6.03
CA ASN A 41 -6.52 -8.65 -6.65
C ASN A 41 -5.41 -8.70 -5.60
N ILE A 42 -4.55 -9.70 -5.72
CA ILE A 42 -3.35 -9.81 -4.88
C ILE A 42 -2.23 -9.10 -5.61
N VAL A 43 -1.85 -7.94 -5.11
CA VAL A 43 -0.82 -7.12 -5.75
C VAL A 43 0.58 -7.55 -5.31
N SER A 44 1.57 -7.17 -6.11
CA SER A 44 2.97 -7.46 -5.78
C SER A 44 3.43 -6.66 -4.56
N PRO A 45 4.45 -7.14 -3.83
CA PRO A 45 5.01 -6.37 -2.73
C PRO A 45 5.49 -4.97 -3.13
N ALA A 46 6.03 -4.83 -4.34
CA ALA A 46 6.49 -3.53 -4.83
C ALA A 46 5.34 -2.53 -4.97
N VAL A 47 4.19 -2.99 -5.47
CA VAL A 47 3.01 -2.14 -5.60
C VAL A 47 2.51 -1.72 -4.22
N MET A 48 2.46 -2.66 -3.27
CA MET A 48 2.07 -2.35 -1.90
C MET A 48 3.00 -1.32 -1.26
N ALA A 49 4.30 -1.47 -1.49
CA ALA A 49 5.30 -0.53 -0.95
C ALA A 49 5.12 0.87 -1.55
N ALA A 50 4.84 0.95 -2.84
CA ALA A 50 4.61 2.24 -3.49
C ALA A 50 3.39 2.94 -2.92
N MET A 51 2.31 2.21 -2.65
CA MET A 51 1.09 2.77 -2.06
C MET A 51 1.33 3.31 -0.66
N GLY A 52 2.22 2.69 0.10
CA GLY A 52 2.56 3.12 1.46
C GLY A 52 3.72 4.10 1.53
N SER A 53 4.14 4.65 0.40
CA SER A 53 5.24 5.61 0.33
C SER A 53 4.73 7.05 0.42
N VAL A 54 5.65 8.00 0.20
CA VAL A 54 5.31 9.43 0.18
C VAL A 54 4.29 9.77 -0.90
N LEU A 55 4.14 8.92 -1.91
CA LEU A 55 3.12 9.12 -2.94
C LEU A 55 1.70 9.16 -2.36
N THR A 56 1.49 8.54 -1.21
CA THR A 56 0.21 8.55 -0.50
C THR A 56 -0.25 9.97 -0.17
N ASN A 57 0.69 10.89 0.02
CA ASN A 57 0.40 12.28 0.39
C ASN A 57 0.03 13.16 -0.80
N LYS A 58 0.26 12.70 -2.04
CA LYS A 58 0.15 13.59 -3.19
C LYS A 58 -1.18 13.44 -3.90
N TYR A 59 -1.93 14.50 -3.91
CA TYR A 59 -3.16 14.60 -4.70
C TYR A 59 -2.81 14.99 -6.13
N ALA A 60 -3.32 14.23 -7.12
CA ALA A 60 -2.93 14.40 -8.52
C ALA A 60 -4.13 14.38 -9.45
N GLU A 61 -5.18 15.13 -9.10
CA GLU A 61 -6.39 15.19 -9.90
C GLU A 61 -6.08 15.81 -11.27
N GLY A 62 -6.60 15.19 -12.31
CA GLY A 62 -6.38 15.63 -13.69
C GLY A 62 -5.64 14.56 -14.48
N LEU A 63 -5.05 14.97 -15.59
CA LEU A 63 -4.30 14.09 -16.49
C LEU A 63 -2.81 14.41 -16.42
N PRO A 64 -1.93 13.46 -16.79
CA PRO A 64 -0.50 13.73 -16.83
C PRO A 64 -0.19 15.01 -17.59
N HIS A 65 0.62 15.88 -16.98
CA HIS A 65 0.99 17.18 -17.49
C HIS A 65 -0.17 18.18 -17.61
N LYS A 66 -1.36 17.78 -17.13
CA LYS A 66 -2.56 18.63 -17.08
C LYS A 66 -3.26 18.47 -15.74
N ARG A 67 -2.49 18.65 -14.67
CA ARG A 67 -2.98 18.48 -13.29
C ARG A 67 -3.59 19.77 -12.75
N TYR A 68 -4.56 19.62 -11.89
CA TYR A 68 -5.16 20.76 -11.18
C TYR A 68 -4.26 21.29 -10.07
N TYR A 69 -3.29 20.48 -9.62
CA TYR A 69 -2.40 20.83 -8.51
C TYR A 69 -0.95 20.84 -8.98
N GLY A 70 -0.15 21.69 -8.34
CA GLY A 70 1.29 21.71 -8.57
C GLY A 70 1.98 20.53 -7.88
N GLY A 71 3.27 20.36 -8.19
CA GLY A 71 4.08 19.35 -7.53
C GLY A 71 3.87 17.93 -8.04
N CYS A 72 3.39 17.79 -9.28
CA CYS A 72 3.08 16.48 -9.85
C CYS A 72 4.14 15.96 -10.83
N GLU A 73 5.31 16.60 -10.90
CA GLU A 73 6.34 16.20 -11.87
C GLU A 73 6.78 14.75 -11.73
N TYR A 74 6.81 14.22 -10.49
CA TYR A 74 7.21 12.83 -10.26
C TYR A 74 6.04 11.86 -10.33
N VAL A 75 4.84 12.31 -9.97
CA VAL A 75 3.63 11.51 -10.15
C VAL A 75 3.37 11.28 -11.63
N ASP A 76 3.74 12.24 -12.47
CA ASP A 76 3.51 12.14 -13.90
C ASP A 76 4.51 11.23 -14.64
N VAL A 77 5.53 10.75 -13.95
CA VAL A 77 6.41 9.74 -14.50
C VAL A 77 5.70 8.42 -14.63
#